data_285f4b565fe28521333ac159d0349602
#
_entry.id   285f4b565fe28521333ac159d0349602
#
_cell.length_a   1.000
_cell.length_b   1.000
_cell.length_c   1.000
_cell.angle_alpha   90.00
_cell.angle_beta   90.00
_cell.angle_gamma   90.00
#
_symmetry.space_group_name_H-M   'P 1'
#
loop_
_entity.id
_entity.type
_entity.pdbx_description
1 polymer ?
#
loop_
_entity_poly.entity_id
_entity_poly.type
_entity_poly.pdbx_seq_one_letter_code
_entity_poly.pdbx_strand_id
1 'polypeptide(L)'
;MKRYEGKRQGYAVGVTVDGRRLNPRFDLWNHSPTGFEWGYGGSGPAQLALAILADHCQDDEQALNFYQRFKWAVIAQLPHRSWTLTTEGIDRMLDSLREREPVLEAVT
;
A
#
# COMPACT_ATOMS: atom_id res chain seq x y z
N MET A 1 -10.92 -9.77 9.81
CA MET A 1 -10.30 -9.72 8.48
C MET A 1 -10.72 -8.45 7.77
N LYS A 2 -9.76 -7.70 7.26
CA LYS A 2 -10.04 -6.47 6.55
C LYS A 2 -9.98 -6.67 5.05
N ARG A 3 -10.74 -5.86 4.33
CA ARG A 3 -10.75 -5.85 2.88
C ARG A 3 -10.54 -4.42 2.39
N TYR A 4 -9.50 -4.24 1.61
CA TYR A 4 -9.17 -2.96 0.99
C TYR A 4 -9.62 -3.01 -0.46
N GLU A 5 -10.37 -1.99 -0.89
CA GLU A 5 -10.92 -1.97 -2.24
C GLU A 5 -10.67 -0.62 -2.89
N GLY A 6 -10.26 -0.66 -4.15
CA GLY A 6 -10.10 0.53 -4.96
C GLY A 6 -11.00 0.50 -6.16
N LYS A 7 -11.57 1.64 -6.51
CA LYS A 7 -12.43 1.78 -7.68
C LYS A 7 -12.14 3.10 -8.38
N ARG A 8 -12.21 3.05 -9.68
CA ARG A 8 -12.03 4.22 -10.55
C ARG A 8 -13.30 4.45 -11.36
N GLN A 9 -13.79 5.69 -11.33
CA GLN A 9 -14.91 6.10 -12.17
C GLN A 9 -14.51 7.40 -12.85
N GLY A 10 -14.21 7.32 -14.15
CA GLY A 10 -13.68 8.46 -14.88
C GLY A 10 -12.36 8.88 -14.28
N TYR A 11 -12.26 10.13 -13.85
CA TYR A 11 -11.05 10.66 -13.21
C TYR A 11 -11.05 10.51 -11.70
N ALA A 12 -12.17 10.08 -11.11
CA ALA A 12 -12.26 9.94 -9.67
C ALA A 12 -11.81 8.56 -9.22
N VAL A 13 -11.02 8.51 -8.15
CA VAL A 13 -10.62 7.25 -7.54
C VAL A 13 -11.06 7.25 -6.09
N GLY A 14 -11.44 6.05 -5.61
CA GLY A 14 -11.81 5.89 -4.21
C GLY A 14 -11.20 4.63 -3.66
N VAL A 15 -10.70 4.69 -2.43
CA VAL A 15 -10.16 3.52 -1.74
C VAL A 15 -10.82 3.43 -0.38
N THR A 16 -11.32 2.23 -0.07
CA THR A 16 -11.99 1.97 1.20
C THR A 16 -11.34 0.79 1.91
N VAL A 17 -11.50 0.77 3.22
CA VAL A 17 -11.18 -0.38 4.05
C VAL A 17 -12.46 -0.74 4.80
N ASP A 18 -12.96 -1.96 4.54
CA ASP A 18 -14.22 -2.44 5.10
C ASP A 18 -15.36 -1.43 4.91
N GLY A 19 -15.42 -0.83 3.72
CA GLY A 19 -16.47 0.12 3.35
C GLY A 19 -16.27 1.55 3.80
N ARG A 20 -15.23 1.84 4.58
CA ARG A 20 -14.93 3.20 5.05
C ARG A 20 -13.74 3.76 4.29
N ARG A 21 -13.71 5.07 4.11
CA ARG A 21 -12.58 5.72 3.45
C ARG A 21 -11.26 5.40 4.14
N LEU A 22 -10.27 5.02 3.35
CA LEU A 22 -8.92 4.79 3.87
C LEU A 22 -8.26 6.13 4.16
N ASN A 23 -7.74 6.29 5.37
CA ASN A 23 -7.00 7.48 5.76
C ASN A 23 -5.67 7.53 4.99
N PRO A 24 -5.38 8.59 4.24
CA PRO A 24 -4.14 8.66 3.47
C PRO A 24 -2.86 8.78 4.31
N ARG A 25 -3.00 9.09 5.59
CA ARG A 25 -1.87 9.21 6.52
C ARG A 25 -0.84 10.25 6.07
N PHE A 26 -1.30 11.41 5.69
CA PHE A 26 -0.43 12.53 5.35
C PHE A 26 0.46 12.95 6.52
N ASP A 27 0.04 12.61 7.74
CA ASP A 27 0.83 12.86 8.95
C ASP A 27 2.14 12.07 8.96
N LEU A 28 2.17 10.91 8.30
CA LEU A 28 3.39 10.11 8.20
C LEU A 28 4.28 10.60 7.07
N TRP A 29 3.70 10.85 5.92
CA TRP A 29 4.42 11.38 4.76
C TRP A 29 3.40 11.80 3.70
N ASN A 30 3.59 12.98 3.14
CA ASN A 30 2.70 13.49 2.11
C ASN A 30 3.39 13.37 0.75
N HIS A 31 3.21 12.23 0.09
CA HIS A 31 3.71 11.99 -1.26
C HIS A 31 2.79 12.55 -2.33
N SER A 32 1.49 12.56 -2.05
CA SER A 32 0.48 12.91 -3.04
C SER A 32 -0.69 13.64 -2.38
N PRO A 33 -0.63 14.97 -2.33
CA PRO A 33 -1.69 15.74 -1.68
C PRO A 33 -3.05 15.59 -2.35
N THR A 34 -3.09 15.12 -3.59
CA THR A 34 -4.35 14.92 -4.31
C THR A 34 -4.96 13.55 -4.10
N GLY A 35 -4.29 12.65 -3.38
CA GLY A 35 -4.87 11.36 -3.02
C GLY A 35 -4.12 10.17 -3.58
N PHE A 36 -4.87 9.05 -3.73
CA PHE A 36 -4.30 7.76 -4.09
C PHE A 36 -4.29 7.52 -5.59
N GLU A 37 -3.36 6.68 -6.00
CA GLU A 37 -3.34 6.10 -7.35
C GLU A 37 -2.75 4.69 -7.28
N TRP A 38 -2.75 4.00 -8.42
CA TRP A 38 -2.20 2.64 -8.50
C TRP A 38 -1.95 2.29 -9.97
N GLY A 39 -1.28 1.15 -10.19
CA GLY A 39 -1.00 0.66 -11.54
C GLY A 39 0.29 1.17 -12.13
N TYR A 40 1.10 1.86 -11.35
CA TYR A 40 2.43 2.35 -11.74
C TYR A 40 3.17 2.74 -10.46
N GLY A 41 4.43 3.12 -10.59
CA GLY A 41 5.24 3.44 -9.42
C GLY A 41 5.50 4.94 -9.31
N GLY A 42 4.58 5.68 -8.72
CA GLY A 42 4.72 7.11 -8.53
C GLY A 42 4.28 7.55 -7.14
N SER A 43 4.04 8.84 -6.98
CA SER A 43 3.70 9.41 -5.67
C SER A 43 2.31 9.02 -5.18
N GLY A 44 1.33 8.95 -6.08
CA GLY A 44 -0.01 8.47 -5.71
C GLY A 44 0.01 7.03 -5.22
N PRO A 45 0.66 6.12 -5.97
CA PRO A 45 0.86 4.76 -5.49
C PRO A 45 1.65 4.66 -4.19
N ALA A 46 2.66 5.51 -3.99
CA ALA A 46 3.40 5.52 -2.73
C ALA A 46 2.50 5.90 -1.56
N GLN A 47 1.64 6.89 -1.75
CA GLN A 47 0.70 7.30 -0.70
C GLN A 47 -0.27 6.16 -0.37
N LEU A 48 -0.75 5.44 -1.39
CA LEU A 48 -1.65 4.32 -1.18
C LEU A 48 -0.96 3.18 -0.42
N ALA A 49 0.27 2.85 -0.82
CA ALA A 49 1.02 1.79 -0.15
C ALA A 49 1.21 2.11 1.33
N LEU A 50 1.60 3.34 1.63
CA LEU A 50 1.80 3.77 3.02
C LEU A 50 0.50 3.69 3.81
N ALA A 51 -0.60 4.16 3.24
CA ALA A 51 -1.89 4.18 3.92
C ALA A 51 -2.38 2.76 4.22
N ILE A 52 -2.27 1.86 3.26
CA ILE A 52 -2.68 0.46 3.45
C ILE A 52 -1.84 -0.20 4.55
N LEU A 53 -0.53 -0.05 4.50
CA LEU A 53 0.34 -0.70 5.48
C LEU A 53 0.18 -0.10 6.87
N ALA A 54 -0.02 1.22 6.97
CA ALA A 54 -0.25 1.84 8.27
C ALA A 54 -1.52 1.30 8.91
N ASP A 55 -2.58 1.15 8.12
CA ASP A 55 -3.83 0.61 8.61
C ASP A 55 -3.71 -0.88 8.93
N HIS A 56 -3.06 -1.63 8.06
CA HIS A 56 -2.94 -3.08 8.20
C HIS A 56 -2.04 -3.48 9.37
N CYS A 57 -0.86 -2.86 9.46
CA CYS A 57 0.13 -3.23 10.46
C CYS A 57 -0.19 -2.68 11.85
N GLN A 58 -0.95 -1.60 11.92
CA GLN A 58 -1.20 -0.88 13.17
C GLN A 58 0.12 -0.50 13.85
N ASP A 59 1.13 -0.20 13.03
CA ASP A 59 2.50 0.10 13.45
C ASP A 59 3.09 1.01 12.38
N ASP A 60 3.19 2.30 12.70
CA ASP A 60 3.63 3.31 11.73
C ASP A 60 5.07 3.10 11.30
N GLU A 61 5.93 2.66 12.21
CA GLU A 61 7.32 2.41 11.89
C GLU A 61 7.47 1.28 10.88
N GLN A 62 6.74 0.20 11.07
CA GLN A 62 6.76 -0.92 10.14
C GLN A 62 6.23 -0.51 8.77
N ALA A 63 5.16 0.29 8.76
CA ALA A 63 4.61 0.80 7.50
C ALA A 63 5.64 1.64 6.76
N LEU A 64 6.32 2.54 7.46
CA LEU A 64 7.35 3.38 6.84
C LEU A 64 8.53 2.57 6.32
N ASN A 65 8.86 1.46 6.99
CA ASN A 65 9.97 0.61 6.56
C ASN A 65 9.66 -0.18 5.29
N PHE A 66 8.41 -0.58 5.08
CA PHE A 66 8.07 -1.51 4.00
C PHE A 66 7.29 -0.91 2.84
N TYR A 67 6.72 0.29 2.98
CA TYR A 67 5.75 0.76 1.99
C TYR A 67 6.33 0.95 0.58
N GLN A 68 7.59 1.35 0.44
CA GLN A 68 8.17 1.53 -0.89
C GLN A 68 8.31 0.18 -1.62
N ARG A 69 8.74 -0.84 -0.90
CA ARG A 69 8.81 -2.19 -1.48
C ARG A 69 7.43 -2.73 -1.79
N PHE A 70 6.46 -2.48 -0.91
CA PHE A 70 5.08 -2.88 -1.12
C PHE A 70 4.48 -2.14 -2.33
N LYS A 71 4.81 -0.87 -2.50
CA LYS A 71 4.38 -0.11 -3.68
C LYS A 71 4.78 -0.81 -4.97
N TRP A 72 6.05 -1.17 -5.10
CA TRP A 72 6.54 -1.80 -6.33
C TRP A 72 6.02 -3.21 -6.51
N ALA A 73 5.94 -3.98 -5.44
CA ALA A 73 5.54 -5.38 -5.52
C ALA A 73 4.03 -5.54 -5.74
N VAL A 74 3.21 -4.65 -5.20
CA VAL A 74 1.76 -4.82 -5.20
C VAL A 74 1.04 -3.67 -5.88
N ILE A 75 1.21 -2.45 -5.39
CA ILE A 75 0.38 -1.31 -5.81
C ILE A 75 0.60 -0.98 -7.29
N ALA A 76 1.85 -1.03 -7.74
CA ALA A 76 2.20 -0.74 -9.13
C ALA A 76 1.62 -1.78 -10.09
N GLN A 77 1.25 -2.95 -9.60
CA GLN A 77 0.74 -4.06 -10.40
C GLN A 77 -0.78 -4.19 -10.37
N LEU A 78 -1.46 -3.34 -9.62
CA LEU A 78 -2.92 -3.46 -9.49
C LEU A 78 -3.64 -3.10 -10.79
N PRO A 79 -4.77 -3.78 -11.07
CA PRO A 79 -5.56 -3.45 -12.26
C PRO A 79 -6.07 -2.01 -12.21
N HIS A 80 -6.11 -1.38 -13.37
CA HIS A 80 -6.43 0.04 -13.47
C HIS A 80 -7.81 0.38 -12.92
N ARG A 81 -8.83 -0.42 -13.25
CA ARG A 81 -10.22 -0.07 -12.95
C ARG A 81 -10.61 -0.30 -11.50
N SER A 82 -10.30 -1.48 -10.98
CA SER A 82 -10.68 -1.83 -9.61
C SER A 82 -9.85 -3.00 -9.11
N TRP A 83 -9.76 -3.11 -7.79
CA TRP A 83 -8.99 -4.18 -7.16
C TRP A 83 -9.46 -4.39 -5.74
N THR A 84 -9.13 -5.56 -5.19
CA THR A 84 -9.39 -5.92 -3.80
C THR A 84 -8.13 -6.55 -3.22
N LEU A 85 -7.75 -6.11 -2.03
CA LEU A 85 -6.67 -6.73 -1.25
C LEU A 85 -7.23 -7.13 0.10
N THR A 86 -6.88 -8.32 0.56
CA THR A 86 -7.33 -8.83 1.84
C THR A 86 -6.17 -8.87 2.82
N THR A 87 -6.50 -8.96 4.12
CA THR A 87 -5.50 -9.11 5.18
C THR A 87 -4.54 -10.25 4.88
N GLU A 88 -5.06 -11.41 4.49
CA GLU A 88 -4.20 -12.57 4.21
C GLU A 88 -3.27 -12.33 3.04
N GLY A 89 -3.77 -11.69 1.98
CA GLY A 89 -2.94 -11.38 0.81
C GLY A 89 -1.81 -10.42 1.16
N ILE A 90 -2.12 -9.42 1.96
CA ILE A 90 -1.11 -8.44 2.40
C ILE A 90 -0.08 -9.12 3.29
N ASP A 91 -0.51 -9.97 4.22
CA ASP A 91 0.42 -10.70 5.10
C ASP A 91 1.38 -11.56 4.30
N ARG A 92 0.88 -12.30 3.30
CA ARG A 92 1.74 -13.13 2.47
C ARG A 92 2.77 -12.28 1.72
N MET A 93 2.35 -11.12 1.24
CA MET A 93 3.27 -10.25 0.51
C MET A 93 4.33 -9.67 1.45
N LEU A 94 3.94 -9.25 2.65
CA LEU A 94 4.90 -8.74 3.63
C LEU A 94 5.91 -9.80 4.03
N ASP A 95 5.47 -11.04 4.22
CA ASP A 95 6.38 -12.14 4.53
C ASP A 95 7.39 -12.33 3.41
N SER A 96 6.94 -12.26 2.17
CA SER A 96 7.84 -12.37 1.02
C SER A 96 8.86 -11.23 0.99
N LEU A 97 8.44 -10.02 1.30
CA LEU A 97 9.35 -8.88 1.31
C LEU A 97 10.38 -8.99 2.44
N ARG A 98 9.97 -9.49 3.59
CA ARG A 98 10.88 -9.70 4.72
C ARG A 98 11.95 -10.74 4.39
N GLU A 99 11.59 -11.77 3.66
CA GLU A 99 12.54 -12.82 3.29
C GLU A 99 13.63 -12.32 2.36
N ARG A 100 13.36 -11.27 1.59
CA ARG A 100 14.34 -10.70 0.67
C ARG A 100 15.24 -9.66 1.31
N GLU A 101 14.86 -9.18 2.47
CA GLU A 101 15.52 -8.06 3.09
C GLU A 101 16.92 -8.38 3.62
N PRO A 102 17.13 -9.51 4.29
CA PRO A 102 18.37 -9.73 5.03
C PRO A 102 19.60 -10.00 4.17
N VAL A 103 19.49 -9.91 2.88
CA VAL A 103 20.63 -10.17 2.00
C VAL A 103 21.82 -9.30 2.35
N LEU A 104 21.59 -8.07 2.72
CA LEU A 104 22.68 -7.15 3.04
C LEU A 104 23.43 -7.56 4.30
N GLU A 105 22.71 -8.04 5.31
CA GLU A 105 23.35 -8.50 6.53
C GLU A 105 24.20 -9.72 6.29
N ALA A 106 23.79 -10.56 5.38
CA ALA A 106 24.54 -11.76 5.07
C ALA A 106 25.88 -11.46 4.44
N VAL A 107 26.03 -10.31 3.81
CA VAL A 107 27.25 -9.93 3.12
C VAL A 107 28.27 -9.34 4.09
N THR A 108 27.79 -8.75 5.15
CA THR A 108 28.68 -8.13 6.11
C THR A 108 29.23 -9.13 7.09
#